data_6e018d58578932faf37d01d239107463
#
_entry.id   6e018d58578932faf37d01d239107463
#
_cell.length_a   1.000
_cell.length_b   1.000
_cell.length_c   1.000
_cell.angle_alpha   90.00
_cell.angle_beta   90.00
_cell.angle_gamma   90.00
#
_symmetry.space_group_name_H-M   'P 1'
#
loop_
_entity.id
_entity.type
_entity.pdbx_description
1 polymer ?
#
loop_
_entity_poly.entity_id
_entity_poly.type
_entity_poly.pdbx_seq_one_letter_code
_entity_poly.pdbx_strand_id
1 'polypeptide(L)'
;WFHKCASKADNRIDVPGGQSCKFCGQARPATLCPACGESALTEPRMFNLMFRTAIGPVQEAGAEVYLRPETAQGIFVNFENVLTSMRKKLPFGIGQIGKSFRNEITPQKMIFRTLEFEQMEIEYFVKPGDDERAHEEWKQVRMDWYARYGIRAENLKLRAHGKDELAHYAKDAYDIEY
;
A
#
# COMPACT_ATOMS: atom_id res chain seq x y z
N TRP A 1 2.61 -10.66 -17.00
CA TRP A 1 3.09 -9.37 -17.49
C TRP A 1 2.19 -8.26 -16.99
N PHE A 2 2.75 -7.39 -16.17
CA PHE A 2 1.99 -6.27 -15.61
C PHE A 2 2.13 -5.08 -16.54
N HIS A 3 1.02 -4.68 -17.14
CA HIS A 3 0.92 -3.47 -17.92
C HIS A 3 0.64 -2.27 -17.01
N LYS A 4 1.47 -1.25 -17.07
CA LYS A 4 1.22 0.03 -16.40
C LYS A 4 0.14 0.78 -17.19
N CYS A 5 -1.10 0.73 -16.71
CA CYS A 5 -2.25 1.34 -17.38
C CYS A 5 -2.51 2.74 -16.82
N ALA A 6 -2.32 3.76 -17.64
CA ALA A 6 -2.60 5.15 -17.26
C ALA A 6 -4.09 5.44 -16.99
N SER A 7 -4.99 4.58 -17.46
CA SER A 7 -6.44 4.76 -17.31
C SER A 7 -7.00 4.14 -16.01
N LYS A 8 -6.15 3.60 -15.15
CA LYS A 8 -6.55 3.00 -13.88
C LYS A 8 -5.67 3.46 -12.74
N ALA A 9 -6.29 3.84 -11.62
CA ALA A 9 -5.61 4.38 -10.44
C ALA A 9 -4.55 3.43 -9.83
N ASP A 10 -4.77 2.14 -9.90
CA ASP A 10 -3.85 1.09 -9.44
C ASP A 10 -2.72 0.77 -10.43
N ASN A 11 -2.64 1.38 -11.58
CA ASN A 11 -1.56 1.30 -12.56
C ASN A 11 -1.00 -0.10 -12.93
N ARG A 12 -1.43 -1.18 -12.30
CA ARG A 12 -0.97 -2.54 -12.55
C ARG A 12 -2.12 -3.44 -12.96
N ILE A 13 -2.14 -3.80 -14.23
CA ILE A 13 -3.16 -4.70 -14.77
C ILE A 13 -2.44 -5.89 -15.37
N ASP A 14 -2.83 -7.07 -14.95
CA ASP A 14 -2.43 -8.28 -15.64
C ASP A 14 -3.24 -8.41 -16.93
N VAL A 15 -2.53 -8.42 -18.07
CA VAL A 15 -3.12 -8.62 -19.39
C VAL A 15 -2.68 -9.99 -19.89
N PRO A 16 -3.59 -10.94 -20.06
CA PRO A 16 -3.29 -12.24 -20.64
C PRO A 16 -2.63 -12.13 -22.02
N GLY A 17 -1.78 -13.10 -22.35
CA GLY A 17 -1.08 -13.12 -23.64
C GLY A 17 -2.03 -13.03 -24.83
N GLY A 18 -1.71 -12.18 -25.79
CA GLY A 18 -2.53 -11.95 -26.98
C GLY A 18 -3.81 -11.14 -26.78
N GLN A 19 -4.06 -10.65 -25.58
CA GLN A 19 -5.21 -9.77 -25.30
C GLN A 19 -4.78 -8.32 -25.12
N SER A 20 -5.75 -7.42 -25.23
CA SER A 20 -5.58 -6.00 -24.98
C SER A 20 -6.04 -5.62 -23.58
N CYS A 21 -5.41 -4.60 -22.99
CA CYS A 21 -5.89 -4.04 -21.74
C CYS A 21 -7.29 -3.47 -21.91
N LYS A 22 -8.24 -3.95 -21.11
CA LYS A 22 -9.66 -3.56 -21.17
C LYS A 22 -9.93 -2.09 -20.84
N PHE A 23 -8.95 -1.37 -20.28
CA PHE A 23 -9.09 0.02 -19.88
C PHE A 23 -8.46 1.01 -20.88
N CYS A 24 -7.29 0.68 -21.43
CA CYS A 24 -6.60 1.58 -22.37
C CYS A 24 -6.44 1.01 -23.79
N GLY A 25 -6.90 -0.21 -24.04
CA GLY A 25 -6.81 -0.86 -25.34
C GLY A 25 -5.40 -1.31 -25.76
N GLN A 26 -4.37 -1.03 -24.98
CA GLN A 26 -2.99 -1.39 -25.33
C GLN A 26 -2.86 -2.92 -25.39
N ALA A 27 -2.44 -3.42 -26.54
CA ALA A 27 -2.24 -4.85 -26.75
C ALA A 27 -0.98 -5.32 -26.03
N ARG A 28 -1.07 -6.48 -25.39
CA ARG A 28 0.10 -7.22 -24.94
C ARG A 28 0.71 -7.94 -26.16
N PRO A 29 1.99 -7.72 -26.50
CA PRO A 29 2.69 -8.55 -27.46
C PRO A 29 2.63 -10.00 -26.99
N ALA A 30 2.15 -10.89 -27.83
CA ALA A 30 1.66 -12.18 -27.39
C ALA A 30 2.70 -13.07 -26.67
N THR A 31 4.00 -12.87 -26.87
CA THR A 31 4.96 -13.89 -26.44
C THR A 31 6.42 -13.43 -26.26
N LEU A 32 6.74 -12.17 -26.39
CA LEU A 32 8.14 -11.75 -26.33
C LEU A 32 8.53 -11.24 -24.94
N CYS A 33 9.63 -11.74 -24.41
CA CYS A 33 10.24 -11.18 -23.21
C CYS A 33 10.72 -9.74 -23.49
N PRO A 34 10.31 -8.73 -22.71
CA PRO A 34 10.72 -7.34 -22.94
C PRO A 34 12.22 -7.09 -22.74
N ALA A 35 12.91 -8.00 -22.06
CA ALA A 35 14.34 -7.87 -21.79
C ALA A 35 15.22 -8.53 -22.86
N CYS A 36 14.81 -9.65 -23.44
CA CYS A 36 15.64 -10.37 -24.40
C CYS A 36 14.98 -10.62 -25.77
N GLY A 37 13.70 -10.28 -25.94
CA GLY A 37 12.97 -10.50 -27.19
C GLY A 37 12.56 -11.95 -27.49
N GLU A 38 12.92 -12.90 -26.62
CA GLU A 38 12.64 -14.32 -26.81
C GLU A 38 11.21 -14.71 -26.47
N SER A 39 10.66 -15.70 -27.17
CA SER A 39 9.33 -16.26 -26.95
C SER A 39 9.34 -17.32 -25.82
N ALA A 40 9.92 -16.97 -24.68
CA ALA A 40 10.11 -17.90 -23.55
C ALA A 40 9.27 -17.57 -22.31
N LEU A 41 8.20 -16.79 -22.46
CA LEU A 41 7.30 -16.49 -21.33
C LEU A 41 6.38 -17.68 -21.08
N THR A 42 6.33 -18.13 -19.83
CA THR A 42 5.34 -19.11 -19.38
C THR A 42 3.95 -18.48 -19.36
N GLU A 43 2.91 -19.31 -19.36
CA GLU A 43 1.55 -18.84 -19.13
C GLU A 43 1.45 -18.03 -17.83
N PRO A 44 0.67 -16.92 -17.85
CA PRO A 44 0.48 -16.11 -16.67
C PRO A 44 -0.22 -16.92 -15.57
N ARG A 45 0.31 -16.83 -14.36
CA ARG A 45 -0.28 -17.46 -13.18
C ARG A 45 -0.86 -16.40 -12.26
N MET A 46 -1.96 -16.74 -11.62
CA MET A 46 -2.52 -15.92 -10.54
C MET A 46 -1.50 -15.80 -9.43
N PHE A 47 -1.18 -14.57 -9.05
CA PHE A 47 -0.30 -14.28 -7.94
C PHE A 47 -1.08 -13.60 -6.81
N ASN A 48 -1.02 -14.19 -5.61
CA ASN A 48 -1.63 -13.60 -4.43
C ASN A 48 -0.58 -12.81 -3.65
N LEU A 49 -0.78 -11.51 -3.53
CA LEU A 49 0.09 -10.61 -2.74
C LEU A 49 0.01 -10.87 -1.24
N MET A 50 -1.05 -11.51 -0.76
CA MET A 50 -1.21 -11.86 0.65
C MET A 50 -0.67 -13.27 0.90
N PHE A 51 0.05 -13.43 2.01
CA PHE A 51 0.42 -14.76 2.47
C PHE A 51 -0.80 -15.51 2.97
N ARG A 52 -0.93 -16.73 2.48
CA ARG A 52 -1.95 -17.67 2.90
C ARG A 52 -1.37 -18.68 3.88
N THR A 53 -2.10 -18.98 4.94
CA THR A 53 -1.77 -20.01 5.91
C THR A 53 -3.04 -20.72 6.38
N ALA A 54 -2.93 -21.66 7.28
CA ALA A 54 -4.06 -22.37 7.85
C ALA A 54 -4.05 -22.27 9.38
N ILE A 55 -5.23 -22.19 9.99
CA ILE A 55 -5.40 -22.27 11.45
C ILE A 55 -5.71 -23.73 11.82
N GLY A 56 -5.07 -24.20 12.89
CA GLY A 56 -5.30 -25.53 13.44
C GLY A 56 -4.27 -26.56 13.00
N PRO A 57 -4.32 -27.76 13.60
CA PRO A 57 -3.33 -28.82 13.37
C PRO A 57 -3.53 -29.56 12.04
N VAL A 58 -4.71 -29.44 11.43
CA VAL A 58 -5.07 -30.11 10.18
C VAL A 58 -5.47 -29.05 9.16
N GLN A 59 -4.96 -29.20 7.94
CA GLN A 59 -5.31 -28.32 6.83
C GLN A 59 -6.64 -28.76 6.22
N GLU A 60 -7.74 -28.23 6.71
CA GLU A 60 -9.07 -28.47 6.15
C GLU A 60 -9.54 -27.28 5.30
N ALA A 61 -10.48 -27.55 4.40
CA ALA A 61 -11.16 -26.51 3.66
C ALA A 61 -11.92 -25.59 4.63
N GLY A 62 -11.59 -24.32 4.67
CA GLY A 62 -12.17 -23.35 5.63
C GLY A 62 -11.24 -22.93 6.78
N ALA A 63 -10.12 -23.63 6.98
CA ALA A 63 -9.08 -23.22 7.92
C ALA A 63 -8.12 -22.18 7.32
N GLU A 64 -8.33 -21.78 6.06
CA GLU A 64 -7.46 -20.82 5.35
C GLU A 64 -7.59 -19.41 5.92
N VAL A 65 -6.47 -18.80 6.24
CA VAL A 65 -6.36 -17.42 6.69
C VAL A 65 -5.24 -16.71 5.96
N TYR A 66 -5.28 -15.39 5.98
CA TYR A 66 -4.27 -14.54 5.38
C TYR A 66 -3.55 -13.71 6.42
N LEU A 67 -2.22 -13.61 6.27
CA LEU A 67 -1.44 -12.68 7.06
C LEU A 67 -1.68 -11.26 6.55
N ARG A 68 -1.80 -10.30 7.46
CA ARG A 68 -2.09 -8.91 7.12
C ARG A 68 -0.99 -8.27 6.28
N PRO A 69 -1.29 -7.58 5.18
CA PRO A 69 -0.31 -6.86 4.35
C PRO A 69 0.04 -5.47 4.88
N GLU A 70 -0.75 -4.96 5.83
CA GLU A 70 -0.60 -3.66 6.50
C GLU A 70 -1.33 -3.67 7.86
N THR A 71 -1.07 -2.67 8.69
CA THR A 71 -1.69 -2.56 10.02
C THR A 71 -2.97 -1.71 10.01
N ALA A 72 -3.26 -0.99 8.95
CA ALA A 72 -4.38 -0.05 8.83
C ALA A 72 -5.74 -0.71 9.06
N GLN A 73 -6.01 -1.90 8.50
CA GLN A 73 -7.30 -2.57 8.66
C GLN A 73 -7.63 -2.85 10.12
N GLY A 74 -6.62 -3.23 10.93
CA GLY A 74 -6.80 -3.45 12.36
C GLY A 74 -7.20 -2.18 13.09
N ILE A 75 -6.72 -1.03 12.67
CA ILE A 75 -7.10 0.28 13.22
C ILE A 75 -8.55 0.60 12.89
N PHE A 76 -8.96 0.46 11.62
CA PHE A 76 -10.34 0.75 11.20
C PHE A 76 -11.36 -0.17 11.85
N VAL A 77 -11.09 -1.46 11.94
CA VAL A 77 -11.98 -2.44 12.63
C VAL A 77 -12.18 -2.09 14.11
N ASN A 78 -11.16 -1.56 14.78
CA ASN A 78 -11.22 -1.19 16.18
C ASN A 78 -11.70 0.24 16.45
N PHE A 79 -12.04 1.02 15.43
CA PHE A 79 -12.42 2.43 15.60
C PHE A 79 -13.57 2.62 16.60
N GLU A 80 -14.70 1.94 16.43
CA GLU A 80 -15.85 2.06 17.32
C GLU A 80 -15.55 1.56 18.74
N ASN A 81 -14.77 0.49 18.84
CA ASN A 81 -14.35 -0.05 20.13
C ASN A 81 -13.52 0.99 20.91
N VAL A 82 -12.54 1.61 20.27
CA VAL A 82 -11.72 2.66 20.89
C VAL A 82 -12.55 3.90 21.22
N LEU A 83 -13.40 4.33 20.29
CA LEU A 83 -14.28 5.49 20.48
C LEU A 83 -15.14 5.31 21.75
N THR A 84 -15.76 4.14 21.91
CA THR A 84 -16.69 3.86 23.01
C THR A 84 -15.95 3.57 24.31
N SER A 85 -15.00 2.63 24.32
CA SER A 85 -14.30 2.19 25.54
C SER A 85 -13.46 3.29 26.17
N MET A 86 -12.81 4.12 25.35
CA MET A 86 -11.98 5.23 25.80
C MET A 86 -12.72 6.57 25.82
N ARG A 87 -14.01 6.59 25.49
CA ARG A 87 -14.87 7.81 25.46
C ARG A 87 -14.24 8.95 24.65
N LYS A 88 -13.65 8.61 23.50
CA LYS A 88 -13.00 9.58 22.64
C LYS A 88 -14.02 10.41 21.87
N LYS A 89 -13.60 11.61 21.48
CA LYS A 89 -14.33 12.51 20.55
C LYS A 89 -13.39 12.91 19.44
N LEU A 90 -13.93 13.14 18.25
CA LEU A 90 -13.14 13.67 17.12
C LEU A 90 -12.63 15.08 17.41
N PRO A 91 -11.40 15.43 17.05
CA PRO A 91 -10.44 14.56 16.37
C PRO A 91 -9.67 13.65 17.36
N PHE A 92 -9.30 12.43 16.92
CA PHE A 92 -8.34 11.59 17.64
C PHE A 92 -7.63 10.63 16.70
N GLY A 93 -6.48 10.13 17.10
CA GLY A 93 -5.69 9.17 16.33
C GLY A 93 -5.58 7.82 17.02
N ILE A 94 -5.44 6.78 16.21
CA ILE A 94 -5.07 5.43 16.66
C ILE A 94 -3.76 5.09 15.96
N GLY A 95 -2.71 4.81 16.74
CA GLY A 95 -1.43 4.35 16.23
C GLY A 95 -1.27 2.85 16.47
N GLN A 96 -0.64 2.18 15.52
CA GLN A 96 -0.27 0.77 15.65
C GLN A 96 1.16 0.55 15.16
N ILE A 97 1.94 -0.21 15.93
CA ILE A 97 3.24 -0.73 15.55
C ILE A 97 3.11 -2.24 15.50
N GLY A 98 3.56 -2.86 14.43
CA GLY A 98 3.49 -4.31 14.30
C GLY A 98 4.01 -4.82 12.97
N LYS A 99 4.03 -6.14 12.87
CA LYS A 99 4.47 -6.82 11.65
C LYS A 99 3.41 -6.82 10.57
N SER A 100 3.87 -6.66 9.35
CA SER A 100 3.10 -6.80 8.12
C SER A 100 3.82 -7.74 7.17
N PHE A 101 3.05 -8.35 6.26
CA PHE A 101 3.53 -9.43 5.41
C PHE A 101 3.06 -9.19 3.98
N ARG A 102 3.99 -9.16 3.07
CA ARG A 102 3.67 -9.06 1.64
C ARG A 102 4.39 -10.15 0.88
N ASN A 103 3.68 -10.95 0.13
CA ASN A 103 4.22 -12.01 -0.69
C ASN A 103 4.86 -11.41 -1.95
N GLU A 104 6.03 -10.82 -1.78
CA GLU A 104 6.76 -10.17 -2.86
C GLU A 104 7.31 -11.20 -3.84
N ILE A 105 7.14 -10.94 -5.15
CA ILE A 105 7.68 -11.83 -6.20
C ILE A 105 9.20 -11.87 -6.13
N THR A 106 9.84 -10.72 -5.87
CA THR A 106 11.30 -10.60 -5.83
C THR A 106 11.71 -9.72 -4.65
N PRO A 107 11.94 -10.31 -3.47
CA PRO A 107 12.60 -9.62 -2.37
C PRO A 107 13.98 -9.16 -2.82
N GLN A 108 14.36 -7.91 -2.52
CA GLN A 108 15.64 -7.37 -2.96
C GLN A 108 16.07 -6.13 -2.16
N LYS A 109 17.32 -5.69 -2.39
CA LYS A 109 17.91 -4.51 -1.76
C LYS A 109 17.93 -4.63 -0.23
N MET A 110 18.42 -5.75 0.27
CA MET A 110 18.50 -6.07 1.70
C MET A 110 17.15 -5.92 2.40
N ILE A 111 17.01 -4.91 3.27
CA ILE A 111 15.80 -4.66 4.06
C ILE A 111 14.76 -3.78 3.36
N PHE A 112 15.06 -3.25 2.18
CA PHE A 112 14.15 -2.34 1.48
C PHE A 112 12.89 -3.03 0.98
N ARG A 113 13.01 -4.29 0.50
CA ARG A 113 11.86 -5.08 0.03
C ARG A 113 11.96 -6.49 0.59
N THR A 114 11.24 -6.72 1.68
CA THR A 114 11.21 -7.98 2.42
C THR A 114 9.80 -8.55 2.46
N LEU A 115 9.69 -9.85 2.71
CA LEU A 115 8.40 -10.55 2.83
C LEU A 115 7.71 -10.25 4.16
N GLU A 116 8.49 -10.01 5.21
CA GLU A 116 8.06 -9.63 6.54
C GLU A 116 8.76 -8.34 6.94
N PHE A 117 8.03 -7.39 7.44
CA PHE A 117 8.58 -6.10 7.89
C PHE A 117 7.77 -5.53 9.05
N GLU A 118 8.36 -4.61 9.78
CA GLU A 118 7.66 -3.84 10.79
C GLU A 118 7.12 -2.55 10.18
N GLN A 119 5.91 -2.20 10.58
CA GLN A 119 5.22 -1.01 10.14
C GLN A 119 4.70 -0.24 11.35
N MET A 120 4.77 1.08 11.27
CA MET A 120 4.14 1.99 12.20
C MET A 120 3.18 2.87 11.42
N GLU A 121 1.90 2.81 11.79
CA GLU A 121 0.84 3.58 11.16
C GLU A 121 0.06 4.36 12.20
N ILE A 122 -0.46 5.51 11.80
CA ILE A 122 -1.37 6.36 12.56
C ILE A 122 -2.53 6.72 11.65
N GLU A 123 -3.74 6.34 12.06
CA GLU A 123 -4.97 6.81 11.44
C GLU A 123 -5.55 7.93 12.30
N TYR A 124 -5.60 9.14 11.76
CA TYR A 124 -6.09 10.31 12.45
C TYR A 124 -7.48 10.68 11.94
N PHE A 125 -8.47 10.48 12.80
CA PHE A 125 -9.88 10.68 12.49
C PHE A 125 -10.34 12.08 12.81
N VAL A 126 -10.92 12.77 11.83
CA VAL A 126 -11.41 14.14 11.94
C VAL A 126 -12.89 14.22 11.59
N LYS A 127 -13.52 15.34 11.89
CA LYS A 127 -14.90 15.58 11.43
C LYS A 127 -14.93 15.80 9.92
N PRO A 128 -16.00 15.41 9.23
CA PRO A 128 -16.20 15.77 7.83
C PRO A 128 -16.02 17.26 7.60
N GLY A 129 -15.18 17.63 6.62
CA GLY A 129 -14.83 19.00 6.29
C GLY A 129 -13.58 19.56 6.99
N ASP A 130 -13.04 18.87 7.98
CA ASP A 130 -11.78 19.25 8.65
C ASP A 130 -10.54 18.57 8.04
N ASP A 131 -10.74 17.72 7.05
CA ASP A 131 -9.71 16.84 6.47
C ASP A 131 -8.56 17.64 5.83
N GLU A 132 -8.84 18.66 5.04
CA GLU A 132 -7.80 19.46 4.39
C GLU A 132 -6.94 20.22 5.39
N ARG A 133 -7.58 20.84 6.40
CA ARG A 133 -6.86 21.54 7.46
C ARG A 133 -5.97 20.59 8.27
N ALA A 134 -6.51 19.45 8.67
CA ALA A 134 -5.76 18.43 9.40
C ALA A 134 -4.59 17.89 8.59
N HIS A 135 -4.78 17.69 7.28
CA HIS A 135 -3.71 17.24 6.39
C HIS A 135 -2.56 18.24 6.31
N GLU A 136 -2.86 19.56 6.17
CA GLU A 136 -1.83 20.59 6.18
C GLU A 136 -1.07 20.63 7.52
N GLU A 137 -1.80 20.56 8.64
CA GLU A 137 -1.19 20.50 9.97
C GLU A 137 -0.25 19.27 10.10
N TRP A 138 -0.67 18.09 9.63
CA TRP A 138 0.13 16.87 9.70
C TRP A 138 1.38 16.92 8.82
N LYS A 139 1.34 17.54 7.65
CA LYS A 139 2.54 17.74 6.81
C LYS A 139 3.61 18.51 7.61
N GLN A 140 3.25 19.61 8.25
CA GLN A 140 4.18 20.37 9.05
C GLN A 140 4.69 19.60 10.27
N VAL A 141 3.79 18.94 11.01
CA VAL A 141 4.14 18.11 12.17
C VAL A 141 5.14 17.00 11.79
N ARG A 142 4.97 16.37 10.64
CA ARG A 142 5.88 15.31 10.18
C ARG A 142 7.24 15.85 9.75
N MET A 143 7.28 16.98 9.07
CA MET A 143 8.55 17.67 8.74
C MET A 143 9.33 18.05 10.00
N ASP A 144 8.66 18.65 10.96
CA ASP A 144 9.26 19.04 12.25
C ASP A 144 9.74 17.83 13.06
N TRP A 145 9.02 16.71 12.97
CA TRP A 145 9.40 15.46 13.63
C TRP A 145 10.75 14.95 13.13
N TYR A 146 10.96 14.90 11.82
CA TYR A 146 12.24 14.49 11.24
C TYR A 146 13.38 15.43 11.66
N ALA A 147 13.15 16.72 11.60
CA ALA A 147 14.15 17.72 12.04
C ALA A 147 14.50 17.55 13.52
N ARG A 148 13.52 17.32 14.39
CA ARG A 148 13.73 17.08 15.83
C ARG A 148 14.59 15.84 16.11
N TYR A 149 14.49 14.82 15.29
CA TYR A 149 15.27 13.59 15.43
C TYR A 149 16.59 13.59 14.64
N GLY A 150 17.06 14.76 14.21
CA GLY A 150 18.41 14.99 13.71
C GLY A 150 18.54 14.86 12.19
N ILE A 151 17.44 14.73 11.47
CA ILE A 151 17.47 14.85 10.00
C ILE A 151 17.56 16.34 9.65
N ARG A 152 18.55 16.72 8.86
CA ARG A 152 18.73 18.12 8.45
C ARG A 152 17.57 18.56 7.57
N ALA A 153 16.91 19.66 7.93
CA ALA A 153 15.73 20.15 7.24
C ALA A 153 15.98 20.48 5.76
N GLU A 154 17.19 20.96 5.41
CA GLU A 154 17.59 21.24 4.05
C GLU A 154 17.67 20.03 3.14
N ASN A 155 17.74 18.81 3.73
CA ASN A 155 17.74 17.55 2.99
C ASN A 155 16.34 16.95 2.83
N LEU A 156 15.34 17.53 3.48
CA LEU A 156 13.97 17.04 3.41
C LEU A 156 13.18 17.75 2.31
N LYS A 157 12.48 16.98 1.52
CA LYS A 157 11.60 17.47 0.48
C LYS A 157 10.21 16.87 0.61
N LEU A 158 9.20 17.73 0.62
CA LEU A 158 7.81 17.31 0.56
C LEU A 158 7.40 17.14 -0.91
N ARG A 159 7.11 15.90 -1.33
CA ARG A 159 6.70 15.57 -2.68
C ARG A 159 5.21 15.25 -2.73
N ALA A 160 4.45 16.07 -3.44
CA ALA A 160 3.05 15.78 -3.71
C ALA A 160 2.91 14.66 -4.75
N HIS A 161 1.95 13.76 -4.54
CA HIS A 161 1.58 12.76 -5.52
C HIS A 161 0.79 13.37 -6.68
N GLY A 162 1.09 12.94 -7.90
CA GLY A 162 0.26 13.25 -9.06
C GLY A 162 -1.08 12.51 -9.02
N LYS A 163 -2.06 13.00 -9.76
CA LYS A 163 -3.41 12.39 -9.81
C LYS A 163 -3.40 10.91 -10.26
N ASP A 164 -2.40 10.53 -11.03
CA ASP A 164 -2.18 9.16 -11.51
C ASP A 164 -1.48 8.26 -10.49
N GLU A 165 -0.92 8.83 -9.43
CA GLU A 165 -0.28 8.11 -8.33
C GLU A 165 -1.24 7.89 -7.14
N LEU A 166 -2.28 8.71 -7.03
CA LEU A 166 -3.24 8.64 -5.91
C LEU A 166 -4.06 7.35 -5.93
N ALA A 167 -4.28 6.77 -4.76
CA ALA A 167 -5.28 5.73 -4.59
C ALA A 167 -6.70 6.30 -4.88
N HIS A 168 -7.60 5.45 -5.37
CA HIS A 168 -8.95 5.87 -5.78
C HIS A 168 -9.79 6.52 -4.67
N TYR A 169 -9.45 6.29 -3.41
CA TYR A 169 -10.11 6.85 -2.23
C TYR A 169 -9.38 8.08 -1.66
N ALA A 170 -8.16 8.38 -2.14
CA ALA A 170 -7.37 9.48 -1.61
C ALA A 170 -7.67 10.78 -2.35
N LYS A 171 -7.85 11.86 -1.60
CA LYS A 171 -7.94 13.23 -2.14
C LYS A 171 -6.56 13.80 -2.44
N ASP A 172 -5.60 13.49 -1.57
CA ASP A 172 -4.23 14.02 -1.63
C ASP A 172 -3.27 13.07 -0.91
N ALA A 173 -1.99 13.10 -1.29
CA ALA A 173 -0.94 12.35 -0.64
C ALA A 173 0.41 13.02 -0.84
N TYR A 174 1.27 12.94 0.18
CA TYR A 174 2.62 13.47 0.16
C TYR A 174 3.61 12.45 0.71
N ASP A 175 4.75 12.36 0.04
CA ASP A 175 5.93 11.71 0.59
C ASP A 175 6.89 12.75 1.16
N ILE A 176 7.59 12.38 2.24
CA ILE A 176 8.74 13.13 2.73
C ILE A 176 9.99 12.37 2.26
N GLU A 177 10.72 12.98 1.36
CA GLU A 177 11.92 12.42 0.75
C GLU A 177 13.17 13.04 1.38
N TYR A 178 14.25 12.23 1.44
CA TYR A 178 15.57 12.63 1.94
C TYR A 178 16.62 12.57 0.84
#